data_51ff3fd4b7e6af603ecd4c54075def1b
#
_entry.id   51ff3fd4b7e6af603ecd4c54075def1b
#
_cell.length_a   1.000
_cell.length_b   1.000
_cell.length_c   1.000
_cell.angle_alpha   90.00
_cell.angle_beta   90.00
_cell.angle_gamma   90.00
#
_symmetry.space_group_name_H-M   'P 1'
#
loop_
_entity.id
_entity.type
_entity.pdbx_description
1 polymer ?
#
loop_
_entity_poly.entity_id
_entity_poly.type
_entity_poly.pdbx_seq_one_letter_code
_entity_poly.pdbx_strand_id
1 'polypeptide(L)'
;MILGDVARSYARHAAVAAALFVAGCTASAGHPAPSPAPLPPDQHTATALLQIATAVNHDYDTGDYGPVYARWDARSQAIITRTDYIRRHKDCPSGSHALSQTENVNPGPHGAWLVHYEIGGQQLTDYWFYLHRRWVFDLVLSNPDAVKLYRMSPGRYAAALGCNR
;
A
#
# COMPACT_ATOMS: atom_id res chain seq x y z
N MET A 1 -15.91 -19.77 23.29
CA MET A 1 -15.87 -21.20 23.05
C MET A 1 -16.85 -21.48 21.92
N ILE A 2 -16.38 -21.57 20.71
CA ILE A 2 -16.77 -22.37 19.55
C ILE A 2 -15.89 -21.88 18.41
N LEU A 3 -14.72 -22.53 18.31
CA LEU A 3 -13.89 -22.62 17.11
C LEU A 3 -14.31 -23.94 16.46
N GLY A 4 -14.70 -23.90 15.22
CA GLY A 4 -15.06 -25.10 14.48
C GLY A 4 -15.09 -24.85 12.98
N ASP A 5 -14.11 -25.40 12.31
CA ASP A 5 -14.14 -25.97 10.96
C ASP A 5 -14.67 -25.13 9.77
N VAL A 6 -13.74 -24.54 9.03
CA VAL A 6 -13.79 -24.57 7.55
C VAL A 6 -12.37 -24.76 7.00
N ALA A 7 -11.87 -25.97 7.11
CA ALA A 7 -10.73 -26.42 6.31
C ALA A 7 -11.15 -27.72 5.65
N ARG A 8 -11.47 -27.70 4.37
CA ARG A 8 -11.36 -28.80 3.40
C ARG A 8 -12.23 -28.51 2.17
N SER A 9 -11.55 -28.28 1.09
CA SER A 9 -11.89 -28.77 -0.25
C SER A 9 -11.37 -27.81 -1.30
N TYR A 10 -10.26 -28.17 -1.90
CA TYR A 10 -10.02 -28.03 -3.34
C TYR A 10 -8.67 -28.70 -3.65
N ALA A 11 -8.73 -30.02 -3.76
CA ALA A 11 -7.73 -30.77 -4.49
C ALA A 11 -8.46 -31.41 -5.69
N ARG A 12 -7.87 -31.21 -6.86
CA ARG A 12 -7.88 -32.11 -8.04
C ARG A 12 -8.17 -31.41 -9.36
N HIS A 13 -7.32 -31.82 -10.26
CA HIS A 13 -7.37 -31.82 -11.74
C HIS A 13 -6.65 -30.63 -12.39
N ALA A 14 -5.77 -30.76 -13.36
CA ALA A 14 -5.27 -31.92 -14.10
C ALA A 14 -4.01 -31.46 -14.88
N ALA A 15 -3.23 -32.42 -15.25
CA ALA A 15 -2.02 -32.34 -16.05
C ALA A 15 -2.29 -31.98 -17.54
N VAL A 16 -1.14 -31.76 -18.26
CA VAL A 16 -0.90 -31.89 -19.72
C VAL A 16 -0.98 -30.58 -20.51
N ALA A 17 0.13 -30.01 -20.94
CA ALA A 17 0.83 -30.35 -22.18
C ALA A 17 2.12 -29.52 -22.31
N ALA A 18 3.25 -30.22 -22.44
CA ALA A 18 4.52 -29.64 -22.85
C ALA A 18 4.50 -29.38 -24.35
N ALA A 19 4.69 -28.13 -24.75
CA ALA A 19 5.03 -27.77 -26.12
C ALA A 19 6.37 -27.03 -26.09
N LEU A 20 7.41 -27.72 -26.49
CA LEU A 20 8.74 -27.17 -26.74
C LEU A 20 8.67 -26.27 -27.98
N PHE A 21 8.72 -24.98 -27.81
CA PHE A 21 9.09 -24.03 -28.85
C PHE A 21 10.49 -23.52 -28.57
N VAL A 22 11.45 -24.05 -29.33
CA VAL A 22 12.78 -23.45 -29.46
C VAL A 22 12.61 -22.26 -30.40
N ALA A 23 12.55 -21.07 -29.87
CA ALA A 23 12.63 -19.83 -30.65
C ALA A 23 13.92 -19.09 -30.28
N GLY A 24 14.76 -18.89 -31.29
CA GLY A 24 16.09 -18.30 -31.19
C GLY A 24 16.06 -16.91 -30.54
N CYS A 25 16.92 -16.71 -29.54
CA CYS A 25 17.21 -15.40 -28.95
C CYS A 25 18.10 -14.61 -29.90
N THR A 26 17.52 -13.73 -30.73
CA THR A 26 18.26 -12.58 -31.24
C THR A 26 18.30 -11.54 -30.13
N ALA A 27 19.47 -11.31 -29.55
CA ALA A 27 19.71 -10.26 -28.58
C ALA A 27 19.52 -8.90 -29.29
N SER A 28 18.31 -8.33 -29.20
CA SER A 28 18.09 -6.92 -29.48
C SER A 28 18.80 -6.11 -28.41
N ALA A 29 19.76 -5.28 -28.81
CA ALA A 29 20.37 -4.27 -27.97
C ALA A 29 19.25 -3.39 -27.40
N GLY A 30 18.93 -3.59 -26.12
CA GLY A 30 17.85 -2.87 -25.45
C GLY A 30 18.15 -1.38 -25.38
N HIS A 31 17.37 -0.58 -26.09
CA HIS A 31 17.29 0.83 -25.78
C HIS A 31 16.80 0.97 -24.33
N PRO A 32 17.43 1.81 -23.49
CA PRO A 32 16.89 2.08 -22.16
C PRO A 32 15.46 2.58 -22.32
N ALA A 33 14.54 1.96 -21.63
CA ALA A 33 13.14 2.40 -21.63
C ALA A 33 13.09 3.89 -21.25
N PRO A 34 12.31 4.72 -21.95
CA PRO A 34 12.18 6.13 -21.61
C PRO A 34 11.72 6.25 -20.17
N SER A 35 12.39 7.13 -19.42
CA SER A 35 11.99 7.44 -18.04
C SER A 35 10.52 7.88 -18.04
N PRO A 36 9.67 7.34 -17.15
CA PRO A 36 8.26 7.73 -17.14
C PRO A 36 8.14 9.25 -16.97
N ALA A 37 7.31 9.87 -17.81
CA ALA A 37 7.04 11.29 -17.71
C ALA A 37 6.55 11.66 -16.30
N PRO A 38 6.94 12.83 -15.77
CA PRO A 38 6.42 13.27 -14.47
C PRO A 38 4.90 13.31 -14.50
N LEU A 39 4.27 12.73 -13.49
CA LEU A 39 2.82 12.81 -13.34
C LEU A 39 2.38 14.28 -13.27
N PRO A 40 1.24 14.63 -13.90
CA PRO A 40 0.70 15.97 -13.80
C PRO A 40 0.44 16.34 -12.33
N PRO A 41 0.47 17.64 -11.97
CA PRO A 41 0.18 18.06 -10.60
C PRO A 41 -1.26 17.70 -10.23
N ASP A 42 -1.46 17.34 -8.96
CA ASP A 42 -2.79 17.07 -8.43
C ASP A 42 -3.63 18.36 -8.37
N GLN A 43 -4.92 18.24 -8.52
CA GLN A 43 -5.84 19.36 -8.27
C GLN A 43 -6.05 19.55 -6.77
N HIS A 44 -6.04 20.80 -6.29
CA HIS A 44 -6.30 21.14 -4.88
C HIS A 44 -7.82 21.20 -4.60
N THR A 45 -8.49 20.07 -4.69
CA THR A 45 -9.93 19.93 -4.43
C THR A 45 -10.24 18.69 -3.60
N ALA A 46 -11.35 18.71 -2.86
CA ALA A 46 -11.83 17.56 -2.11
C ALA A 46 -12.05 16.34 -3.01
N THR A 47 -12.63 16.54 -4.20
CA THR A 47 -12.88 15.46 -5.15
C THR A 47 -11.58 14.81 -5.63
N ALA A 48 -10.55 15.59 -5.95
CA ALA A 48 -9.26 15.06 -6.36
C ALA A 48 -8.59 14.28 -5.21
N LEU A 49 -8.65 14.80 -3.97
CA LEU A 49 -8.14 14.09 -2.81
C LEU A 49 -8.88 12.77 -2.58
N LEU A 50 -10.22 12.76 -2.66
CA LEU A 50 -11.01 11.54 -2.50
C LEU A 50 -10.59 10.46 -3.53
N GLN A 51 -10.44 10.84 -4.79
CA GLN A 51 -9.99 9.93 -5.84
C GLN A 51 -8.58 9.39 -5.57
N ILE A 52 -7.65 10.25 -5.17
CA ILE A 52 -6.26 9.88 -4.86
C ILE A 52 -6.21 8.95 -3.65
N ALA A 53 -6.91 9.26 -2.57
CA ALA A 53 -6.94 8.43 -1.37
C ALA A 53 -7.56 7.06 -1.65
N THR A 54 -8.64 7.01 -2.44
CA THR A 54 -9.24 5.75 -2.89
C THR A 54 -8.26 4.89 -3.69
N ALA A 55 -7.51 5.52 -4.62
CA ALA A 55 -6.48 4.80 -5.37
C ALA A 55 -5.34 4.28 -4.47
N VAL A 56 -4.88 5.09 -3.52
CA VAL A 56 -3.82 4.69 -2.55
C VAL A 56 -4.29 3.54 -1.66
N ASN A 57 -5.53 3.56 -1.19
CA ASN A 57 -6.10 2.46 -0.42
C ASN A 57 -6.20 1.19 -1.27
N HIS A 58 -6.65 1.30 -2.51
CA HIS A 58 -6.67 0.17 -3.46
C HIS A 58 -5.27 -0.41 -3.69
N ASP A 59 -4.26 0.44 -3.92
CA ASP A 59 -2.87 0.00 -4.10
C ASP A 59 -2.36 -0.75 -2.86
N TYR A 60 -2.68 -0.24 -1.67
CA TYR A 60 -2.33 -0.89 -0.40
C TYR A 60 -3.00 -2.27 -0.28
N ASP A 61 -4.30 -2.35 -0.53
CA ASP A 61 -5.10 -3.58 -0.40
C ASP A 61 -4.68 -4.65 -1.42
N THR A 62 -4.19 -4.23 -2.59
CA THR A 62 -3.70 -5.13 -3.65
C THR A 62 -2.21 -5.46 -3.56
N GLY A 63 -1.50 -4.86 -2.57
CA GLY A 63 -0.08 -5.14 -2.33
C GLY A 63 0.88 -4.34 -3.21
N ASP A 64 0.41 -3.30 -3.92
CA ASP A 64 1.28 -2.35 -4.62
C ASP A 64 1.71 -1.21 -3.69
N TYR A 65 2.60 -1.52 -2.78
CA TYR A 65 3.08 -0.60 -1.74
C TYR A 65 3.98 0.53 -2.26
N GLY A 66 4.43 0.46 -3.49
CA GLY A 66 5.31 1.48 -4.10
C GLY A 66 4.63 2.83 -4.28
N PRO A 67 3.48 2.91 -4.96
CA PRO A 67 2.66 4.11 -5.07
C PRO A 67 2.19 4.66 -3.72
N VAL A 68 1.81 3.78 -2.78
CA VAL A 68 1.42 4.17 -1.42
C VAL A 68 2.53 4.97 -0.75
N TYR A 69 3.76 4.41 -0.71
CA TYR A 69 4.92 5.10 -0.13
C TYR A 69 5.24 6.42 -0.84
N ALA A 70 5.04 6.50 -2.15
CA ALA A 70 5.30 7.71 -2.93
C ALA A 70 4.35 8.87 -2.58
N ARG A 71 3.23 8.59 -1.92
CA ARG A 71 2.28 9.59 -1.41
C ARG A 71 2.57 10.05 0.02
N TRP A 72 3.53 9.44 0.71
CA TRP A 72 3.93 9.90 2.03
C TRP A 72 4.65 11.25 1.96
N ASP A 73 4.44 12.09 2.96
CA ASP A 73 5.23 13.31 3.14
C ASP A 73 6.69 13.01 3.49
N ALA A 74 7.57 14.00 3.40
CA ALA A 74 9.00 13.81 3.65
C ALA A 74 9.30 13.33 5.07
N ARG A 75 8.51 13.77 6.08
CA ARG A 75 8.67 13.34 7.47
C ARG A 75 8.35 11.86 7.65
N SER A 76 7.29 11.40 7.00
CA SER A 76 6.88 10.00 7.01
C SER A 76 7.88 9.12 6.27
N GLN A 77 8.38 9.57 5.13
CA GLN A 77 9.41 8.86 4.37
C GLN A 77 10.76 8.74 5.11
N ALA A 78 11.05 9.66 6.03
CA ALA A 78 12.26 9.60 6.87
C ALA A 78 12.22 8.48 7.93
N ILE A 79 11.05 7.85 8.18
CA ILE A 79 10.89 6.81 9.20
C ILE A 79 11.46 5.47 8.74
N ILE A 80 11.27 5.15 7.47
CA ILE A 80 11.67 3.88 6.86
C ILE A 80 11.95 4.12 5.37
N THR A 81 12.92 3.41 4.80
CA THR A 81 13.18 3.51 3.36
C THR A 81 12.08 2.86 2.54
N ARG A 82 11.88 3.32 1.29
CA ARG A 82 10.91 2.72 0.36
C ARG A 82 11.12 1.21 0.20
N THR A 83 12.37 0.80 0.06
CA THR A 83 12.75 -0.61 -0.11
C THR A 83 12.36 -1.44 1.12
N ASP A 84 12.66 -0.94 2.33
CA ASP A 84 12.31 -1.64 3.57
C ASP A 84 10.81 -1.67 3.81
N TYR A 85 10.09 -0.60 3.50
CA TYR A 85 8.64 -0.54 3.59
C TYR A 85 7.99 -1.61 2.72
N ILE A 86 8.32 -1.65 1.43
CA ILE A 86 7.78 -2.63 0.48
C ILE A 86 8.13 -4.05 0.90
N ARG A 87 9.40 -4.30 1.29
CA ARG A 87 9.84 -5.61 1.72
C ARG A 87 9.07 -6.09 2.94
N ARG A 88 8.92 -5.26 3.98
CA ARG A 88 8.22 -5.63 5.21
C ARG A 88 6.77 -6.01 4.97
N HIS A 89 6.07 -5.26 4.13
CA HIS A 89 4.69 -5.58 3.77
C HIS A 89 4.56 -6.85 2.92
N LYS A 90 5.53 -7.13 2.05
CA LYS A 90 5.56 -8.39 1.28
C LYS A 90 5.91 -9.60 2.14
N ASP A 91 6.86 -9.45 3.06
CA ASP A 91 7.29 -10.52 3.95
C ASP A 91 6.28 -10.80 5.06
N CYS A 92 5.50 -9.79 5.44
CA CYS A 92 4.52 -9.84 6.50
C CYS A 92 3.25 -9.07 6.06
N PRO A 93 2.46 -9.64 5.16
CA PRO A 93 1.21 -9.02 4.76
C PRO A 93 0.30 -8.90 5.98
N SER A 94 -0.23 -7.71 6.23
CA SER A 94 -1.22 -7.51 7.28
C SER A 94 -2.42 -8.43 7.02
N GLY A 95 -2.77 -9.23 8.03
CA GLY A 95 -3.72 -10.35 7.86
C GLY A 95 -5.19 -9.96 7.63
N SER A 96 -5.51 -8.68 7.47
CA SER A 96 -6.86 -8.31 7.07
C SER A 96 -6.87 -8.10 5.55
N HIS A 97 -7.46 -9.03 4.83
CA HIS A 97 -7.85 -8.84 3.43
C HIS A 97 -9.17 -8.06 3.31
N ALA A 98 -9.55 -7.32 4.36
CA ALA A 98 -10.69 -6.42 4.29
C ALA A 98 -10.32 -5.24 3.40
N LEU A 99 -11.10 -5.03 2.34
CA LEU A 99 -10.91 -3.91 1.45
C LEU A 99 -11.25 -2.60 2.15
N SER A 100 -10.42 -1.60 1.95
CA SER A 100 -10.66 -0.25 2.45
C SER A 100 -11.77 0.42 1.64
N GLN A 101 -12.73 1.02 2.33
CA GLN A 101 -13.77 1.83 1.71
C GLN A 101 -13.56 3.29 2.08
N THR A 102 -13.05 4.10 1.14
CA THR A 102 -12.91 5.54 1.34
C THR A 102 -14.29 6.19 1.27
N GLU A 103 -14.70 6.86 2.34
CA GLU A 103 -16.06 7.38 2.48
C GLU A 103 -16.18 8.85 2.11
N ASN A 104 -15.38 9.69 2.75
CA ASN A 104 -15.47 11.13 2.55
C ASN A 104 -14.17 11.86 2.91
N VAL A 105 -14.13 13.14 2.56
CA VAL A 105 -13.02 14.07 2.80
C VAL A 105 -13.53 15.36 3.38
N ASN A 106 -12.92 15.84 4.46
CA ASN A 106 -13.30 17.07 5.13
C ASN A 106 -12.08 17.94 5.44
N PRO A 107 -12.22 19.27 5.48
CA PRO A 107 -11.18 20.14 6.02
C PRO A 107 -10.87 19.77 7.48
N GLY A 108 -9.59 19.71 7.82
CA GLY A 108 -9.09 19.43 9.15
C GLY A 108 -8.29 20.60 9.75
N PRO A 109 -7.69 20.41 10.94
CA PRO A 109 -6.90 21.43 11.61
C PRO A 109 -5.58 21.69 10.86
N HIS A 110 -5.02 22.89 11.06
CA HIS A 110 -3.68 23.28 10.58
C HIS A 110 -3.44 23.09 9.07
N GLY A 111 -4.50 23.24 8.26
CA GLY A 111 -4.43 23.08 6.81
C GLY A 111 -4.40 21.61 6.33
N ALA A 112 -4.61 20.68 7.22
CA ALA A 112 -4.83 19.29 6.85
C ALA A 112 -6.21 19.10 6.21
N TRP A 113 -6.33 18.01 5.47
CA TRP A 113 -7.60 17.42 5.07
C TRP A 113 -7.69 16.04 5.69
N LEU A 114 -8.87 15.69 6.18
CA LEU A 114 -9.17 14.40 6.81
C LEU A 114 -9.85 13.51 5.78
N VAL A 115 -9.24 12.35 5.55
CA VAL A 115 -9.84 11.29 4.73
C VAL A 115 -10.36 10.22 5.67
N HIS A 116 -11.66 10.00 5.64
CA HIS A 116 -12.32 8.96 6.43
C HIS A 116 -12.53 7.72 5.59
N TYR A 117 -12.23 6.57 6.16
CA TYR A 117 -12.39 5.28 5.51
C TYR A 117 -12.69 4.17 6.52
N GLU A 118 -13.24 3.08 6.04
CA GLU A 118 -13.55 1.90 6.83
C GLU A 118 -12.68 0.72 6.39
N ILE A 119 -12.18 -0.05 7.35
CA ILE A 119 -11.57 -1.36 7.13
C ILE A 119 -12.13 -2.35 8.15
N GLY A 120 -12.82 -3.39 7.67
CA GLY A 120 -13.31 -4.46 8.53
C GLY A 120 -14.24 -3.99 9.67
N GLY A 121 -15.06 -2.97 9.43
CA GLY A 121 -15.97 -2.38 10.40
C GLY A 121 -15.32 -1.33 11.31
N GLN A 122 -14.04 -1.01 11.11
CA GLN A 122 -13.35 0.03 11.87
C GLN A 122 -13.25 1.32 11.06
N GLN A 123 -13.73 2.41 11.65
CA GLN A 123 -13.59 3.75 11.10
C GLN A 123 -12.20 4.30 11.39
N LEU A 124 -11.50 4.73 10.37
CA LEU A 124 -10.16 5.28 10.42
C LEU A 124 -10.13 6.67 9.77
N THR A 125 -9.13 7.46 10.13
CA THR A 125 -8.97 8.82 9.61
C THR A 125 -7.52 9.11 9.31
N ASP A 126 -7.26 9.48 8.08
CA ASP A 126 -5.94 9.88 7.61
C ASP A 126 -5.83 11.38 7.43
N TYR A 127 -4.63 11.90 7.73
CA TYR A 127 -4.27 13.30 7.56
C TYR A 127 -3.51 13.50 6.25
N TRP A 128 -4.06 14.36 5.38
CA TRP A 128 -3.49 14.69 4.09
C TRP A 128 -3.22 16.18 3.99
N PHE A 129 -2.13 16.53 3.29
CA PHE A 129 -1.74 17.91 3.03
C PHE A 129 -1.51 18.14 1.55
N TYR A 130 -1.81 19.35 1.07
CA TYR A 130 -1.50 19.74 -0.30
C TYR A 130 -0.18 20.50 -0.33
N LEU A 131 0.91 19.82 -0.64
CA LEU A 131 2.27 20.36 -0.63
C LEU A 131 2.89 20.25 -2.04
N HIS A 132 3.55 21.32 -2.51
CA HIS A 132 4.26 21.31 -3.79
C HIS A 132 3.39 20.80 -4.97
N ARG A 133 2.13 21.23 -4.99
CA ARG A 133 1.11 20.83 -5.99
C ARG A 133 0.79 19.33 -6.00
N ARG A 134 0.94 18.67 -4.86
CA ARG A 134 0.61 17.26 -4.68
C ARG A 134 -0.09 17.03 -3.35
N TRP A 135 -1.01 16.11 -3.33
CA TRP A 135 -1.57 15.56 -2.10
C TRP A 135 -0.59 14.55 -1.51
N VAL A 136 -0.22 14.75 -0.26
CA VAL A 136 0.67 13.87 0.50
C VAL A 136 0.03 13.45 1.81
N PHE A 137 0.28 12.21 2.19
CA PHE A 137 -0.22 11.56 3.39
C PHE A 137 0.79 11.72 4.53
N ASP A 138 0.31 12.12 5.72
CA ASP A 138 1.11 12.20 6.93
C ASP A 138 0.88 10.97 7.80
N LEU A 139 1.78 10.00 7.72
CA LEU A 139 1.73 8.77 8.52
C LEU A 139 1.87 9.04 10.01
N VAL A 140 2.64 10.07 10.39
CA VAL A 140 2.93 10.36 11.81
C VAL A 140 1.67 10.82 12.54
N LEU A 141 0.83 11.61 11.87
CA LEU A 141 -0.45 12.04 12.41
C LEU A 141 -1.52 10.96 12.27
N SER A 142 -1.55 10.26 11.15
CA SER A 142 -2.60 9.28 10.83
C SER A 142 -2.44 7.98 11.63
N ASN A 143 -1.22 7.47 11.74
CA ASN A 143 -0.99 6.17 12.37
C ASN A 143 0.32 6.13 13.18
N PRO A 144 0.33 6.71 14.39
CA PRO A 144 1.52 6.73 15.25
C PRO A 144 1.96 5.33 15.69
N ASP A 145 1.08 4.34 15.68
CA ASP A 145 1.44 2.95 16.03
C ASP A 145 2.18 2.27 14.88
N ALA A 146 1.80 2.52 13.62
CA ALA A 146 2.59 2.10 12.47
C ALA A 146 4.00 2.70 12.49
N VAL A 147 4.14 3.97 12.91
CA VAL A 147 5.45 4.61 13.09
C VAL A 147 6.33 3.84 14.07
N LYS A 148 5.77 3.41 15.21
CA LYS A 148 6.50 2.58 16.20
C LYS A 148 6.96 1.27 15.59
N LEU A 149 6.08 0.59 14.84
CA LEU A 149 6.39 -0.65 14.15
C LEU A 149 7.50 -0.49 13.11
N TYR A 150 7.45 0.56 12.28
CA TYR A 150 8.47 0.79 11.26
C TYR A 150 9.85 1.16 11.82
N ARG A 151 9.93 1.69 13.04
CA ARG A 151 11.20 1.95 13.74
C ARG A 151 11.84 0.70 14.34
N MET A 152 11.14 -0.42 14.39
CA MET A 152 11.68 -1.69 14.88
C MET A 152 12.64 -2.30 13.86
N SER A 153 13.53 -3.19 14.30
CA SER A 153 14.26 -4.07 13.38
C SER A 153 13.29 -5.00 12.63
N PRO A 154 13.65 -5.50 11.43
CA PRO A 154 12.77 -6.39 10.67
C PRO A 154 12.24 -7.59 11.45
N GLY A 155 13.09 -8.26 12.25
CA GLY A 155 12.67 -9.39 13.07
C GLY A 155 11.69 -9.02 14.18
N ARG A 156 11.88 -7.85 14.85
CA ARG A 156 10.92 -7.37 15.86
C ARG A 156 9.60 -6.93 15.23
N TYR A 157 9.64 -6.33 14.04
CA TYR A 157 8.45 -5.99 13.27
C TYR A 157 7.63 -7.25 12.95
N ALA A 158 8.27 -8.28 12.40
CA ALA A 158 7.61 -9.54 12.09
C ALA A 158 7.04 -10.22 13.33
N ALA A 159 7.78 -10.23 14.44
CA ALA A 159 7.31 -10.76 15.73
C ALA A 159 6.08 -10.01 16.25
N ALA A 160 6.10 -8.68 16.19
CA ALA A 160 4.99 -7.85 16.68
C ALA A 160 3.70 -8.06 15.87
N LEU A 161 3.80 -8.45 14.60
CA LEU A 161 2.67 -8.74 13.72
C LEU A 161 2.33 -10.24 13.63
N GLY A 162 3.05 -11.10 14.34
CA GLY A 162 2.80 -12.54 14.31
C GLY A 162 3.26 -13.23 13.01
N CYS A 163 4.15 -12.60 12.25
CA CYS A 163 4.66 -13.12 10.95
C CYS A 163 5.92 -13.98 11.09
N ASN A 164 6.22 -14.46 12.29
CA ASN A 164 7.35 -15.36 12.49
C ASN A 164 7.03 -16.71 11.82
N ARG A 165 7.80 -17.03 10.78
CA ARG A 165 7.84 -18.35 10.16
C ARG A 165 8.96 -19.18 10.77
#